data_547b7a219414be6b528e4d4f95076ece
#
_entry.id   547b7a219414be6b528e4d4f95076ece
#
_cell.length_a   1.000
_cell.length_b   1.000
_cell.length_c   1.000
_cell.angle_alpha   90.00
_cell.angle_beta   90.00
_cell.angle_gamma   90.00
#
_symmetry.space_group_name_H-M   'P 1'
#
loop_
_entity.id
_entity.type
_entity.pdbx_description
1 polymer ?
#
loop_
_entity_poly.entity_id
_entity_poly.type
_entity_poly.pdbx_seq_one_letter_code
_entity_poly.pdbx_strand_id
1 'polypeptide(L)'
;LRSGGVVDDAGKVWYPDAGALKASVLTGSKEKRTVSADEWEGMKRWLRPVLLSFVKSKRILLEGVTFRNSPSWCLHPLSCEDLTLDGVKVFNPWYSQNGDALDVESCKNVLIANCFFDAGDDAICLKSGKDEDGRRRGEPCENVIVRNNTVLHGHGGFVIGSEMSGGVKNVYVSECSFIGTDVGLRFKSARG
;
A
#
# COMPACT_ATOMS: atom_id res chain seq x y z
N LEU A 1 9.92 -5.67 -7.01
CA LEU A 1 11.18 -4.93 -7.03
C LEU A 1 11.24 -3.96 -5.85
N ARG A 2 12.30 -3.95 -5.06
CA ARG A 2 12.59 -2.84 -4.13
C ARG A 2 13.00 -1.62 -4.94
N SER A 3 12.95 -0.43 -4.33
CA SER A 3 13.54 0.74 -4.95
C SER A 3 14.97 0.41 -5.39
N GLY A 4 15.22 0.46 -6.68
CA GLY A 4 16.51 0.13 -7.25
C GLY A 4 16.89 -1.34 -7.31
N GLY A 5 15.96 -2.27 -7.19
CA GLY A 5 16.25 -3.66 -7.48
C GLY A 5 16.49 -3.88 -8.97
N VAL A 6 17.61 -4.48 -9.32
CA VAL A 6 17.89 -4.97 -10.65
C VAL A 6 17.59 -6.47 -10.67
N VAL A 7 16.77 -6.91 -11.60
CA VAL A 7 16.53 -8.34 -11.82
C VAL A 7 17.63 -8.84 -12.76
N ASP A 8 18.40 -9.81 -12.31
CA ASP A 8 19.38 -10.47 -13.18
C ASP A 8 18.70 -11.51 -14.10
N ASP A 9 19.47 -12.07 -15.03
CA ASP A 9 19.00 -13.05 -16.02
C ASP A 9 18.46 -14.34 -15.39
N ALA A 10 18.77 -14.58 -14.11
CA ALA A 10 18.25 -15.71 -13.33
C ALA A 10 16.98 -15.35 -12.54
N GLY A 11 16.45 -14.14 -12.71
CA GLY A 11 15.29 -13.64 -11.97
C GLY A 11 15.60 -13.23 -10.52
N LYS A 12 16.88 -13.22 -10.11
CA LYS A 12 17.29 -12.80 -8.78
C LYS A 12 17.30 -11.28 -8.70
N VAL A 13 16.65 -10.78 -7.67
CA VAL A 13 16.59 -9.32 -7.43
C VAL A 13 17.80 -8.89 -6.62
N TRP A 14 18.61 -8.04 -7.22
CA TRP A 14 19.72 -7.37 -6.57
C TRP A 14 19.32 -5.98 -6.12
N TYR A 15 19.61 -5.65 -4.89
CA TYR A 15 19.38 -4.33 -4.34
C TYR A 15 20.73 -3.64 -4.22
N PRO A 16 20.95 -2.53 -4.92
CA PRO A 16 22.06 -1.66 -4.56
C PRO A 16 21.86 -1.26 -3.10
N ASP A 17 22.92 -1.08 -2.38
CA ASP A 17 22.91 -0.88 -0.92
C ASP A 17 21.80 0.10 -0.50
N ALA A 18 20.62 -0.46 -0.26
CA ALA A 18 19.45 0.30 0.16
C ALA A 18 19.65 0.94 1.55
N GLY A 19 20.66 0.48 2.29
CA GLY A 19 21.08 1.07 3.55
C GLY A 19 21.69 2.44 3.34
N ALA A 20 22.59 2.59 2.36
CA ALA A 20 23.20 3.88 2.05
C ALA A 20 22.19 4.87 1.46
N LEU A 21 21.30 4.40 0.59
CA LEU A 21 20.23 5.24 0.02
C LEU A 21 19.19 5.63 1.07
N LYS A 22 18.74 4.71 1.91
CA LYS A 22 17.84 4.99 3.03
C LYS A 22 18.45 5.91 4.05
N ALA A 23 19.71 5.69 4.43
CA ALA A 23 20.38 6.50 5.42
C ALA A 23 20.57 7.96 4.95
N SER A 24 20.74 8.19 3.64
CA SER A 24 21.00 9.53 3.13
C SER A 24 19.76 10.36 2.81
N VAL A 25 18.61 9.73 2.48
CA VAL A 25 17.49 10.46 1.87
C VAL A 25 16.13 10.22 2.53
N LEU A 26 15.83 9.01 2.99
CA LEU A 26 14.47 8.62 3.39
C LEU A 26 14.30 8.37 4.90
N THR A 27 15.34 8.10 5.62
CA THR A 27 15.27 7.85 7.07
C THR A 27 15.88 8.99 7.85
N GLY A 28 15.43 10.21 7.65
CA GLY A 28 15.66 11.20 8.65
C GLY A 28 16.89 10.97 9.54
N SER A 29 18.08 11.20 9.07
CA SER A 29 19.00 11.86 9.98
C SER A 29 18.22 13.07 10.48
N LYS A 30 18.31 13.38 11.76
CA LYS A 30 17.62 14.53 12.36
C LYS A 30 17.95 15.86 11.65
N GLU A 31 18.80 15.82 10.66
CA GLU A 31 19.17 16.91 9.77
C GLU A 31 18.33 16.82 8.50
N LYS A 32 17.49 17.83 8.30
CA LYS A 32 16.75 18.04 7.03
C LYS A 32 17.79 18.28 5.93
N ARG A 33 18.18 17.22 5.23
CA ARG A 33 19.05 17.35 4.07
C ARG A 33 18.21 17.75 2.86
N THR A 34 18.57 18.85 2.24
CA THR A 34 18.05 19.23 0.94
C THR A 34 18.75 18.37 -0.13
N VAL A 35 17.99 17.66 -0.92
CA VAL A 35 18.49 16.88 -2.06
C VAL A 35 18.59 17.80 -3.26
N SER A 36 19.75 17.81 -3.95
CA SER A 36 19.91 18.58 -5.17
C SER A 36 19.07 18.00 -6.31
N ALA A 37 18.81 18.80 -7.35
CA ALA A 37 18.06 18.33 -8.53
C ALA A 37 18.75 17.13 -9.21
N ASP A 38 20.08 17.13 -9.30
CA ASP A 38 20.86 16.05 -9.92
C ASP A 38 20.83 14.79 -9.07
N GLU A 39 20.95 14.90 -7.74
CA GLU A 39 20.78 13.77 -6.83
C GLU A 39 19.36 13.18 -6.98
N TRP A 40 18.33 14.01 -7.07
CA TRP A 40 16.96 13.57 -7.26
C TRP A 40 16.78 12.83 -8.58
N GLU A 41 17.28 13.35 -9.69
CA GLU A 41 17.24 12.66 -10.98
C GLU A 41 17.98 11.30 -10.96
N GLY A 42 19.14 11.26 -10.30
CA GLY A 42 19.87 10.01 -10.10
C GLY A 42 19.08 8.97 -9.28
N MET A 43 18.29 9.43 -8.32
CA MET A 43 17.48 8.57 -7.44
C MET A 43 16.20 8.09 -8.09
N LYS A 44 15.59 8.83 -9.00
CA LYS A 44 14.31 8.47 -9.65
C LYS A 44 14.34 7.09 -10.27
N ARG A 45 15.45 6.69 -10.90
CA ARG A 45 15.60 5.35 -11.50
C ARG A 45 15.55 4.21 -10.48
N TRP A 46 15.74 4.53 -9.21
CA TRP A 46 15.75 3.55 -8.12
C TRP A 46 14.44 3.51 -7.34
N LEU A 47 13.49 4.40 -7.65
CA LEU A 47 12.19 4.41 -7.03
C LEU A 47 11.32 3.29 -7.60
N ARG A 48 10.66 2.57 -6.70
CA ARG A 48 9.67 1.57 -7.09
C ARG A 48 8.33 2.25 -7.31
N PRO A 49 7.74 2.17 -8.50
CA PRO A 49 6.41 2.71 -8.71
C PRO A 49 5.34 1.84 -8.01
N VAL A 50 4.25 2.47 -7.64
CA VAL A 50 2.97 1.79 -7.41
C VAL A 50 2.45 1.27 -8.76
N LEU A 51 1.89 0.06 -8.79
CA LEU A 51 1.45 -0.52 -10.06
C LEU A 51 0.26 0.22 -10.64
N LEU A 52 -0.75 0.51 -9.83
CA LEU A 52 -1.94 1.25 -10.23
C LEU A 52 -2.36 2.23 -9.13
N SER A 53 -2.45 3.51 -9.48
CA SER A 53 -2.93 4.54 -8.57
C SER A 53 -4.06 5.35 -9.22
N PHE A 54 -5.11 5.59 -8.44
CA PHE A 54 -6.16 6.56 -8.76
C PHE A 54 -6.06 7.71 -7.78
N VAL A 55 -6.03 8.92 -8.26
CA VAL A 55 -5.94 10.09 -7.39
C VAL A 55 -7.14 11.00 -7.63
N LYS A 56 -7.84 11.36 -6.55
CA LYS A 56 -8.99 12.28 -6.56
C LYS A 56 -10.04 11.92 -7.62
N SER A 57 -10.27 10.62 -7.80
CA SER A 57 -11.19 10.07 -8.79
C SER A 57 -12.48 9.60 -8.13
N LYS A 58 -13.56 9.54 -8.91
CA LYS A 58 -14.88 9.10 -8.42
C LYS A 58 -15.49 8.03 -9.32
N ARG A 59 -16.34 7.20 -8.73
CA ARG A 59 -17.09 6.14 -9.40
C ARG A 59 -16.16 5.17 -10.13
N ILE A 60 -15.27 4.55 -9.36
CA ILE A 60 -14.27 3.60 -9.84
C ILE A 60 -14.80 2.18 -9.62
N LEU A 61 -14.79 1.39 -10.67
CA LEU A 61 -15.07 -0.04 -10.62
C LEU A 61 -13.87 -0.82 -11.16
N LEU A 62 -13.34 -1.70 -10.33
CA LEU A 62 -12.41 -2.76 -10.75
C LEU A 62 -13.14 -4.09 -10.56
N GLU A 63 -13.40 -4.81 -11.64
CA GLU A 63 -14.15 -6.05 -11.63
C GLU A 63 -13.40 -7.18 -12.34
N GLY A 64 -13.19 -8.30 -11.66
CA GLY A 64 -12.61 -9.51 -12.22
C GLY A 64 -11.17 -9.39 -12.74
N VAL A 65 -10.47 -8.30 -12.44
CA VAL A 65 -9.12 -8.02 -12.96
C VAL A 65 -8.06 -8.68 -12.10
N THR A 66 -6.98 -9.13 -12.72
CA THR A 66 -5.82 -9.71 -12.01
C THR A 66 -4.59 -8.82 -12.16
N PHE A 67 -3.96 -8.48 -11.04
CA PHE A 67 -2.70 -7.74 -10.95
C PHE A 67 -1.60 -8.65 -10.41
N ARG A 68 -0.37 -8.48 -10.88
CA ARG A 68 0.76 -9.34 -10.48
C ARG A 68 2.06 -8.57 -10.39
N ASN A 69 2.92 -9.01 -9.46
CA ASN A 69 4.32 -8.62 -9.40
C ASN A 69 4.55 -7.11 -9.34
N SER A 70 3.79 -6.43 -8.50
CA SER A 70 4.02 -5.01 -8.27
C SER A 70 5.42 -4.77 -7.68
N PRO A 71 6.13 -3.76 -8.15
CA PRO A 71 7.44 -3.42 -7.58
C PRO A 71 7.36 -2.80 -6.19
N SER A 72 6.20 -2.29 -5.79
CA SER A 72 5.88 -1.74 -4.47
C SER A 72 4.40 -2.01 -4.20
N TRP A 73 3.68 -1.09 -3.55
CA TRP A 73 2.22 -1.19 -3.41
C TRP A 73 1.55 -1.48 -4.75
N CYS A 74 0.60 -2.39 -4.76
CA CYS A 74 -0.03 -2.78 -6.02
C CYS A 74 -1.14 -1.81 -6.42
N LEU A 75 -2.19 -1.73 -5.61
CA LEU A 75 -3.33 -0.86 -5.86
C LEU A 75 -3.36 0.25 -4.81
N HIS A 76 -3.32 1.51 -5.24
CA HIS A 76 -3.32 2.67 -4.35
C HIS A 76 -4.31 3.73 -4.80
N PRO A 77 -5.60 3.60 -4.47
CA PRO A 77 -6.54 4.71 -4.58
C PRO A 77 -6.29 5.73 -3.47
N LEU A 78 -6.14 7.01 -3.86
CA LEU A 78 -5.86 8.14 -2.98
C LEU A 78 -6.93 9.22 -3.14
N SER A 79 -7.58 9.61 -2.05
CA SER A 79 -8.62 10.64 -2.02
C SER A 79 -9.73 10.39 -3.04
N CYS A 80 -10.13 9.13 -3.21
CA CYS A 80 -11.17 8.70 -4.14
C CYS A 80 -12.54 8.55 -3.44
N GLU A 81 -13.59 8.57 -4.25
CA GLU A 81 -14.98 8.43 -3.77
C GLU A 81 -15.73 7.43 -4.64
N ASP A 82 -16.59 6.60 -4.01
CA ASP A 82 -17.36 5.55 -4.67
C ASP A 82 -16.47 4.55 -5.41
N LEU A 83 -15.65 3.85 -4.64
CA LEU A 83 -14.73 2.82 -5.13
C LEU A 83 -15.30 1.42 -4.89
N THR A 84 -15.36 0.63 -5.93
CA THR A 84 -15.73 -0.80 -5.85
C THR A 84 -14.63 -1.67 -6.44
N LEU A 85 -14.17 -2.64 -5.66
CA LEU A 85 -13.38 -3.78 -6.12
C LEU A 85 -14.24 -5.03 -5.94
N ASP A 86 -14.52 -5.73 -7.03
CA ASP A 86 -15.29 -6.98 -7.02
C ASP A 86 -14.57 -8.08 -7.81
N GLY A 87 -14.30 -9.20 -7.17
CA GLY A 87 -13.59 -10.31 -7.80
C GLY A 87 -12.16 -9.99 -8.28
N VAL A 88 -11.55 -8.94 -7.74
CA VAL A 88 -10.17 -8.55 -8.08
C VAL A 88 -9.19 -9.53 -7.46
N LYS A 89 -8.12 -9.86 -8.20
CA LYS A 89 -7.05 -10.73 -7.72
C LYS A 89 -5.71 -10.00 -7.75
N VAL A 90 -4.96 -10.07 -6.66
CA VAL A 90 -3.59 -9.55 -6.59
C VAL A 90 -2.66 -10.67 -6.19
N PHE A 91 -1.56 -10.82 -6.92
CA PHE A 91 -0.48 -11.78 -6.64
C PHE A 91 0.86 -11.07 -6.62
N ASN A 92 1.32 -10.70 -5.45
CA ASN A 92 2.67 -10.22 -5.23
C ASN A 92 3.50 -11.34 -4.58
N PRO A 93 4.81 -11.45 -4.88
CA PRO A 93 5.65 -12.42 -4.18
C PRO A 93 5.60 -12.21 -2.67
N TRP A 94 5.38 -13.28 -1.91
CA TRP A 94 5.28 -13.23 -0.44
C TRP A 94 6.49 -12.59 0.26
N TYR A 95 7.64 -12.59 -0.41
CA TYR A 95 8.89 -11.98 0.07
C TYR A 95 9.10 -10.52 -0.41
N SER A 96 8.18 -9.96 -1.17
CA SER A 96 8.35 -8.59 -1.69
C SER A 96 8.14 -7.57 -0.60
N GLN A 97 9.17 -6.82 -0.25
CA GLN A 97 9.05 -5.73 0.72
C GLN A 97 8.17 -4.61 0.17
N ASN A 98 7.26 -4.11 0.98
CA ASN A 98 6.21 -3.18 0.59
C ASN A 98 5.39 -3.71 -0.61
N GLY A 99 5.25 -5.03 -0.70
CA GLY A 99 4.41 -5.70 -1.67
C GLY A 99 2.95 -5.76 -1.25
N ASP A 100 2.45 -4.65 -0.70
CA ASP A 100 1.06 -4.49 -0.29
C ASP A 100 0.14 -4.73 -1.48
N ALA A 101 -0.98 -5.42 -1.27
CA ALA A 101 -1.90 -5.69 -2.37
C ALA A 101 -2.84 -4.51 -2.63
N LEU A 102 -3.36 -3.88 -1.58
CA LEU A 102 -4.31 -2.78 -1.70
C LEU A 102 -4.14 -1.80 -0.53
N ASP A 103 -3.78 -0.57 -0.85
CA ASP A 103 -3.70 0.55 0.08
C ASP A 103 -4.77 1.59 -0.23
N VAL A 104 -5.86 1.57 0.49
CA VAL A 104 -6.96 2.53 0.34
C VAL A 104 -6.66 3.74 1.21
N GLU A 105 -6.29 4.86 0.61
CA GLU A 105 -5.88 6.07 1.35
C GLU A 105 -6.87 7.20 1.20
N SER A 106 -7.40 7.69 2.31
CA SER A 106 -8.33 8.84 2.35
C SER A 106 -9.54 8.71 1.41
N CYS A 107 -10.02 7.48 1.20
CA CYS A 107 -11.15 7.22 0.31
C CYS A 107 -12.48 7.15 1.06
N LYS A 108 -13.58 7.39 0.35
CA LYS A 108 -14.94 7.34 0.88
C LYS A 108 -15.82 6.41 0.09
N ASN A 109 -16.76 5.73 0.77
CA ASN A 109 -17.72 4.81 0.17
C ASN A 109 -17.00 3.73 -0.63
N VAL A 110 -16.31 2.85 0.07
CA VAL A 110 -15.48 1.80 -0.53
C VAL A 110 -16.09 0.44 -0.29
N LEU A 111 -16.22 -0.34 -1.36
CA LEU A 111 -16.58 -1.75 -1.31
C LEU A 111 -15.44 -2.60 -1.84
N ILE A 112 -14.98 -3.56 -1.04
CA ILE A 112 -13.99 -4.57 -1.42
C ILE A 112 -14.64 -5.93 -1.20
N ALA A 113 -15.04 -6.58 -2.28
CA ALA A 113 -15.83 -7.81 -2.21
C ALA A 113 -15.30 -8.91 -3.12
N ASN A 114 -15.40 -10.16 -2.68
CA ASN A 114 -15.10 -11.35 -3.47
C ASN A 114 -13.67 -11.38 -4.03
N CYS A 115 -12.75 -10.65 -3.41
CA CYS A 115 -11.38 -10.48 -3.89
C CYS A 115 -10.44 -11.55 -3.32
N PHE A 116 -9.32 -11.72 -4.00
CA PHE A 116 -8.26 -12.63 -3.60
C PHE A 116 -6.92 -11.90 -3.58
N PHE A 117 -6.23 -11.94 -2.45
CA PHE A 117 -4.97 -11.24 -2.26
C PHE A 117 -3.88 -12.21 -1.80
N ASP A 118 -2.74 -12.16 -2.47
CA ASP A 118 -1.49 -12.78 -2.07
C ASP A 118 -0.43 -11.68 -2.03
N ALA A 119 0.00 -11.29 -0.84
CA ALA A 119 0.78 -10.08 -0.61
C ALA A 119 2.14 -10.38 0.04
N GLY A 120 3.10 -9.52 -0.22
CA GLY A 120 4.41 -9.58 0.42
C GLY A 120 4.54 -8.65 1.64
N ASP A 121 3.55 -7.79 1.84
CA ASP A 121 3.40 -6.90 3.00
C ASP A 121 1.91 -6.90 3.39
N ASP A 122 1.28 -5.78 3.73
CA ASP A 122 -0.13 -5.75 4.10
C ASP A 122 -1.05 -6.09 2.90
N ALA A 123 -2.09 -6.90 3.11
CA ALA A 123 -2.97 -7.31 2.01
C ALA A 123 -4.05 -6.27 1.72
N ILE A 124 -4.89 -5.94 2.70
CA ILE A 124 -5.91 -4.88 2.60
C ILE A 124 -5.59 -3.85 3.66
N CYS A 125 -5.14 -2.67 3.26
CA CYS A 125 -4.70 -1.64 4.18
C CYS A 125 -5.50 -0.35 4.01
N LEU A 126 -5.99 0.22 5.11
CA LEU A 126 -6.64 1.53 5.12
C LEU A 126 -5.67 2.58 5.67
N LYS A 127 -5.50 3.65 4.92
CA LYS A 127 -4.59 4.76 5.24
C LYS A 127 -5.30 6.10 5.12
N SER A 128 -4.73 7.15 5.72
CA SER A 128 -5.25 8.54 5.63
C SER A 128 -4.15 9.57 5.85
N GLY A 129 -3.00 9.31 5.28
CA GLY A 129 -1.85 10.18 5.35
C GLY A 129 -1.04 10.03 6.65
N LYS A 130 0.20 10.50 6.57
CA LYS A 130 1.20 10.36 7.63
C LYS A 130 1.40 11.66 8.37
N ASP A 131 1.44 11.57 9.70
CA ASP A 131 1.84 12.64 10.62
C ASP A 131 1.13 13.97 10.34
N GLU A 132 1.85 15.07 10.26
CA GLU A 132 1.31 16.40 10.03
C GLU A 132 0.58 16.52 8.69
N ASP A 133 1.06 15.89 7.65
CA ASP A 133 0.39 15.92 6.34
C ASP A 133 -1.00 15.27 6.40
N GLY A 134 -1.12 14.11 7.03
CA GLY A 134 -2.41 13.44 7.22
C GLY A 134 -3.39 14.27 8.05
N ARG A 135 -2.90 14.88 9.15
CA ARG A 135 -3.72 15.77 9.99
C ARG A 135 -4.15 17.03 9.24
N ARG A 136 -3.25 17.64 8.48
CA ARG A 136 -3.54 18.85 7.70
C ARG A 136 -4.53 18.58 6.58
N ARG A 137 -4.41 17.45 5.89
CA ARG A 137 -5.40 17.02 4.88
C ARG A 137 -6.78 16.82 5.52
N GLY A 138 -6.82 16.20 6.69
CA GLY A 138 -8.07 15.95 7.39
C GLY A 138 -9.06 15.07 6.61
N GLU A 139 -8.57 14.25 5.71
CA GLU A 139 -9.36 13.36 4.85
C GLU A 139 -9.31 11.93 5.40
N PRO A 140 -10.30 11.49 6.17
CA PRO A 140 -10.34 10.13 6.68
C PRO A 140 -10.60 9.12 5.57
N CYS A 141 -10.19 7.86 5.80
CA CYS A 141 -10.74 6.75 5.07
C CYS A 141 -12.06 6.35 5.75
N GLU A 142 -13.20 6.42 5.04
CA GLU A 142 -14.50 6.26 5.69
C GLU A 142 -15.55 5.52 4.85
N ASN A 143 -16.50 4.89 5.53
CA ASN A 143 -17.58 4.10 4.93
C ASN A 143 -17.01 2.97 4.07
N VAL A 144 -16.25 2.08 4.69
CA VAL A 144 -15.56 0.98 4.02
C VAL A 144 -16.21 -0.35 4.39
N ILE A 145 -16.58 -1.12 3.38
CA ILE A 145 -17.09 -2.48 3.52
C ILE A 145 -16.09 -3.45 2.87
N VAL A 146 -15.61 -4.41 3.66
CA VAL A 146 -14.70 -5.48 3.22
C VAL A 146 -15.40 -6.80 3.50
N ARG A 147 -15.78 -7.53 2.46
CA ARG A 147 -16.54 -8.77 2.65
C ARG A 147 -16.16 -9.87 1.67
N ASN A 148 -16.25 -11.12 2.13
CA ASN A 148 -16.01 -12.31 1.32
C ASN A 148 -14.68 -12.27 0.55
N ASN A 149 -13.61 -11.87 1.23
CA ASN A 149 -12.27 -11.83 0.64
C ASN A 149 -11.39 -12.93 1.21
N THR A 150 -10.47 -13.42 0.40
CA THR A 150 -9.45 -14.40 0.81
C THR A 150 -8.07 -13.78 0.69
N VAL A 151 -7.27 -13.89 1.74
CA VAL A 151 -5.87 -13.47 1.79
C VAL A 151 -5.01 -14.68 2.09
N LEU A 152 -3.99 -14.97 1.26
CA LEU A 152 -3.08 -16.10 1.46
C LEU A 152 -1.85 -15.74 2.30
N HIS A 153 -1.13 -14.68 1.96
CA HIS A 153 0.05 -14.21 2.65
C HIS A 153 -0.04 -12.71 2.90
N GLY A 154 0.80 -12.23 3.79
CA GLY A 154 0.94 -10.82 4.11
C GLY A 154 1.33 -10.59 5.56
N HIS A 155 1.87 -9.41 5.87
CA HIS A 155 2.11 -9.03 7.26
C HIS A 155 0.79 -8.79 8.03
N GLY A 156 -0.24 -8.34 7.34
CA GLY A 156 -1.58 -8.25 7.88
C GLY A 156 -2.65 -8.56 6.84
N GLY A 157 -3.67 -9.31 7.23
CA GLY A 157 -4.80 -9.63 6.34
C GLY A 157 -5.66 -8.39 6.09
N PHE A 158 -6.17 -7.80 7.15
CA PHE A 158 -6.80 -6.47 7.14
C PHE A 158 -6.07 -5.56 8.12
N VAL A 159 -5.68 -4.38 7.65
CA VAL A 159 -4.81 -3.46 8.36
C VAL A 159 -5.35 -2.04 8.36
N ILE A 160 -5.22 -1.36 9.48
CA ILE A 160 -5.38 0.10 9.57
C ILE A 160 -4.03 0.69 9.94
N GLY A 161 -3.53 1.59 9.11
CA GLY A 161 -2.27 2.30 9.33
C GLY A 161 -1.03 1.62 8.72
N SER A 162 0.16 2.05 9.15
CA SER A 162 0.48 3.09 10.15
C SER A 162 0.09 4.52 9.74
N GLU A 163 0.10 4.85 8.48
CA GLU A 163 -0.22 6.17 7.93
C GLU A 163 -1.74 6.41 7.98
N MET A 164 -2.26 6.74 9.17
CA MET A 164 -3.70 6.94 9.39
C MET A 164 -4.02 8.24 10.16
N SER A 165 -3.16 9.25 10.01
CA SER A 165 -3.27 10.49 10.79
C SER A 165 -4.48 11.36 10.44
N GLY A 166 -5.09 11.17 9.27
CA GLY A 166 -6.36 11.79 8.88
C GLY A 166 -7.61 11.07 9.42
N GLY A 167 -7.42 9.90 10.04
CA GLY A 167 -8.50 9.11 10.65
C GLY A 167 -9.05 8.00 9.75
N VAL A 168 -9.64 7.00 10.41
CA VAL A 168 -10.38 5.91 9.76
C VAL A 168 -11.67 5.69 10.54
N LYS A 169 -12.81 5.59 9.87
CA LYS A 169 -14.11 5.42 10.53
C LYS A 169 -15.14 4.68 9.68
N ASN A 170 -16.14 4.12 10.35
CA ASN A 170 -17.23 3.38 9.71
C ASN A 170 -16.72 2.26 8.80
N VAL A 171 -16.00 1.30 9.38
CA VAL A 171 -15.40 0.17 8.68
C VAL A 171 -16.06 -1.12 9.13
N TYR A 172 -16.47 -1.93 8.18
CA TYR A 172 -17.10 -3.23 8.40
C TYR A 172 -16.31 -4.31 7.66
N VAL A 173 -15.83 -5.31 8.38
CA VAL A 173 -15.12 -6.45 7.82
C VAL A 173 -15.90 -7.72 8.17
N SER A 174 -16.28 -8.50 7.17
CA SER A 174 -17.06 -9.74 7.37
C SER A 174 -16.71 -10.81 6.34
N GLU A 175 -16.92 -12.06 6.71
CA GLU A 175 -16.79 -13.21 5.80
C GLU A 175 -15.44 -13.30 5.10
N CYS A 176 -14.38 -12.82 5.73
CA CYS A 176 -13.05 -12.85 5.19
C CYS A 176 -12.21 -14.00 5.78
N SER A 177 -11.36 -14.59 4.94
CA SER A 177 -10.41 -15.62 5.35
C SER A 177 -8.99 -15.11 5.21
N PHE A 178 -8.23 -15.11 6.31
CA PHE A 178 -6.83 -14.74 6.35
C PHE A 178 -5.99 -15.99 6.63
N ILE A 179 -5.26 -16.48 5.62
CA ILE A 179 -4.56 -17.76 5.64
C ILE A 179 -3.07 -17.50 5.40
N GLY A 180 -2.22 -17.82 6.38
CA GLY A 180 -0.76 -17.61 6.23
C GLY A 180 -0.31 -16.15 6.35
N THR A 181 -1.15 -15.26 6.87
CA THR A 181 -0.75 -13.91 7.27
C THR A 181 -0.09 -13.94 8.65
N ASP A 182 0.87 -13.04 8.92
CA ASP A 182 1.46 -12.92 10.26
C ASP A 182 0.40 -12.54 11.30
N VAL A 183 -0.53 -11.65 10.91
CA VAL A 183 -1.65 -11.20 11.74
C VAL A 183 -2.90 -11.06 10.88
N GLY A 184 -4.03 -11.60 11.33
CA GLY A 184 -5.30 -11.47 10.58
C GLY A 184 -5.83 -10.03 10.57
N LEU A 185 -5.95 -9.42 11.76
CA LEU A 185 -6.39 -8.03 11.94
C LEU A 185 -5.30 -7.24 12.64
N ARG A 186 -4.87 -6.13 12.05
CA ARG A 186 -3.77 -5.32 12.55
C ARG A 186 -4.11 -3.83 12.58
N PHE A 187 -3.92 -3.21 13.73
CA PHE A 187 -4.10 -1.77 13.92
C PHE A 187 -2.74 -1.17 14.27
N LYS A 188 -2.23 -0.31 13.40
CA LYS A 188 -0.95 0.37 13.56
C LYS A 188 -1.21 1.86 13.71
N SER A 189 -0.84 2.44 14.83
CA SER A 189 -0.91 3.88 15.04
C SER A 189 0.41 4.38 15.62
N ALA A 190 0.78 5.60 15.30
CA ALA A 190 1.86 6.32 15.94
C ALA A 190 1.29 7.56 16.62
N ARG A 191 2.01 8.08 17.61
CA ARG A 191 1.70 9.41 18.12
C ARG A 191 1.89 10.40 16.98
N GLY A 192 0.80 11.00 16.59
CA GLY A 192 0.78 12.05 15.60
C GLY A 192 1.15 13.40 16.20
#